data_dcd74a1c3e0a95578c3bd2888e87c794
#
_entry.id   dcd74a1c3e0a95578c3bd2888e87c794
#
_cell.length_a   1.000
_cell.length_b   1.000
_cell.length_c   1.000
_cell.angle_alpha   90.00
_cell.angle_beta   90.00
_cell.angle_gamma   90.00
#
_symmetry.space_group_name_H-M   'P 1'
#
loop_
_entity.id
_entity.type
_entity.pdbx_description
1 polymer ?
#
loop_
_entity_poly.entity_id
_entity_poly.type
_entity_poly.pdbx_seq_one_letter_code
_entity_poly.pdbx_strand_id
1 'polypeptide(L)'
;ALPQEVPEKIHNLIEEYNNSNEVSIDKIAKFHAQFELIHPFQDGNGRVGRMIILKQCLDNNIIPIIIRDDNKAEYYRSLNKAQHANDYSSLVKYFQKEQKYYVDNTEKMLFAYEELEK
;
A
#
# COMPACT_ATOMS: atom_id res chain seq x y z
N ALA A 1 -13.85 0.07 -12.90
CA ALA A 1 -14.61 -1.11 -13.34
C ALA A 1 -16.11 -0.81 -13.32
N LEU A 2 -16.84 -1.46 -14.18
CA LEU A 2 -18.31 -1.39 -14.15
C LEU A 2 -18.83 -2.11 -12.91
N PRO A 3 -19.92 -1.64 -12.29
CA PRO A 3 -20.41 -2.22 -11.04
C PRO A 3 -20.66 -3.74 -11.11
N GLN A 4 -21.13 -4.25 -12.23
CA GLN A 4 -21.37 -5.68 -12.38
C GLN A 4 -20.10 -6.51 -12.50
N GLU A 5 -18.97 -5.89 -12.80
CA GLU A 5 -17.67 -6.56 -12.92
C GLU A 5 -16.90 -6.61 -11.60
N VAL A 6 -17.27 -5.77 -10.63
CA VAL A 6 -16.50 -5.59 -9.40
C VAL A 6 -16.36 -6.89 -8.60
N PRO A 7 -17.45 -7.65 -8.32
CA PRO A 7 -17.30 -8.86 -7.49
C PRO A 7 -16.30 -9.85 -8.07
N GLU A 8 -16.34 -10.08 -9.38
CA GLU A 8 -15.43 -11.03 -10.02
C GLU A 8 -13.99 -10.52 -9.99
N LYS A 9 -13.78 -9.24 -10.29
CA LYS A 9 -12.42 -8.65 -10.28
C LYS A 9 -11.80 -8.65 -8.90
N ILE A 10 -12.59 -8.35 -7.86
CA ILE A 10 -12.09 -8.40 -6.48
C ILE A 10 -11.78 -9.84 -6.08
N HIS A 11 -12.66 -10.79 -6.42
CA HIS A 11 -12.41 -12.20 -6.14
C HIS A 11 -11.10 -12.68 -6.77
N ASN A 12 -10.91 -12.36 -8.05
CA ASN A 12 -9.70 -12.75 -8.77
C ASN A 12 -8.44 -12.12 -8.18
N LEU A 13 -8.53 -10.86 -7.77
CA LEU A 13 -7.41 -10.15 -7.16
C LEU A 13 -6.99 -10.81 -5.84
N ILE A 14 -7.96 -11.12 -4.99
CA ILE A 14 -7.71 -11.78 -3.69
C ILE A 14 -7.14 -13.17 -3.92
N GLU A 15 -7.70 -13.93 -4.86
CA GLU A 15 -7.25 -15.27 -5.16
C GLU A 15 -5.80 -15.28 -5.67
N GLU A 16 -5.46 -14.37 -6.58
CA GLU A 16 -4.10 -14.22 -7.08
C GLU A 16 -3.13 -13.90 -5.93
N TYR A 17 -3.52 -13.00 -5.03
CA TYR A 17 -2.71 -12.67 -3.87
C TYR A 17 -2.50 -13.88 -2.96
N ASN A 18 -3.57 -14.63 -2.67
CA ASN A 18 -3.51 -15.75 -1.74
C ASN A 18 -2.75 -16.96 -2.30
N ASN A 19 -2.69 -17.08 -3.63
CA ASN A 19 -2.00 -18.21 -4.28
C ASN A 19 -0.50 -18.04 -4.37
N SER A 20 0.04 -16.89 -3.99
CA SER A 20 1.48 -16.66 -3.99
C SER A 20 2.08 -17.12 -2.68
N ASN A 21 3.24 -17.76 -2.74
CA ASN A 21 3.92 -18.32 -1.57
C ASN A 21 4.58 -17.28 -0.69
N GLU A 22 5.01 -16.16 -1.27
CA GLU A 22 5.67 -15.09 -0.53
C GLU A 22 5.00 -13.76 -0.82
N VAL A 23 4.90 -12.92 0.21
CA VAL A 23 4.40 -11.55 0.07
C VAL A 23 5.60 -10.61 0.17
N SER A 24 5.87 -9.89 -0.92
CA SER A 24 6.91 -8.88 -1.01
C SER A 24 6.26 -7.50 -1.19
N ILE A 25 7.08 -6.46 -1.09
CA ILE A 25 6.62 -5.09 -1.36
C ILE A 25 6.09 -4.96 -2.80
N ASP A 26 6.69 -5.67 -3.76
CA ASP A 26 6.22 -5.67 -5.15
C ASP A 26 4.81 -6.21 -5.26
N LYS A 27 4.53 -7.28 -4.55
CA LYS A 27 3.22 -7.91 -4.55
C LYS A 27 2.17 -7.02 -3.89
N ILE A 28 2.53 -6.37 -2.80
CA ILE A 28 1.67 -5.40 -2.12
C ILE A 28 1.36 -4.23 -3.06
N ALA A 29 2.37 -3.72 -3.76
CA ALA A 29 2.18 -2.62 -4.71
C ALA A 29 1.22 -3.02 -5.83
N LYS A 30 1.38 -4.23 -6.38
CA LYS A 30 0.51 -4.72 -7.44
C LYS A 30 -0.93 -4.87 -6.94
N PHE A 31 -1.12 -5.45 -5.78
CA PHE A 31 -2.46 -5.59 -5.19
C PHE A 31 -3.11 -4.21 -5.02
N HIS A 32 -2.38 -3.28 -4.43
CA HIS A 32 -2.90 -1.94 -4.17
C HIS A 32 -3.31 -1.22 -5.45
N ALA A 33 -2.45 -1.25 -6.47
CA ALA A 33 -2.75 -0.58 -7.74
C ALA A 33 -3.99 -1.16 -8.40
N GLN A 34 -4.13 -2.48 -8.39
CA GLN A 34 -5.30 -3.15 -8.97
C GLN A 34 -6.56 -2.89 -8.14
N PHE A 35 -6.47 -2.90 -6.81
CA PHE A 35 -7.59 -2.59 -5.93
C PHE A 35 -8.13 -1.18 -6.22
N GLU A 36 -7.24 -0.20 -6.28
CA GLU A 36 -7.65 1.19 -6.56
C GLU A 36 -8.23 1.34 -7.97
N LEU A 37 -7.73 0.57 -8.94
CA LEU A 37 -8.25 0.59 -10.31
C LEU A 37 -9.67 -0.01 -10.37
N ILE A 38 -9.91 -1.10 -9.66
CA ILE A 38 -11.23 -1.73 -9.61
C ILE A 38 -12.25 -0.78 -8.96
N HIS A 39 -11.82 -0.05 -7.94
CA HIS A 39 -12.65 0.95 -7.26
C HIS A 39 -13.98 0.33 -6.77
N PRO A 40 -13.93 -0.63 -5.82
CA PRO A 40 -15.09 -1.47 -5.51
C PRO A 40 -16.22 -0.77 -4.76
N PHE A 41 -15.95 0.36 -4.11
CA PHE A 41 -16.93 1.09 -3.32
C PHE A 41 -17.27 2.41 -3.96
N GLN A 42 -18.42 2.99 -3.60
CA GLN A 42 -18.77 4.34 -4.03
C GLN A 42 -17.92 5.39 -3.31
N ASP A 43 -17.55 5.10 -2.06
CA ASP A 43 -16.76 5.99 -1.22
C ASP A 43 -15.84 5.17 -0.33
N GLY A 44 -14.74 5.76 0.10
CA GLY A 44 -13.82 5.14 1.04
C GLY A 44 -12.81 4.18 0.44
N ASN A 45 -12.68 4.10 -0.90
CA ASN A 45 -11.72 3.20 -1.55
C ASN A 45 -10.29 3.47 -1.10
N GLY A 46 -9.89 4.72 -1.03
CA GLY A 46 -8.53 5.08 -0.61
C GLY A 46 -8.24 4.65 0.82
N ARG A 47 -9.19 4.86 1.74
CA ARG A 47 -9.02 4.44 3.14
C ARG A 47 -8.90 2.93 3.27
N VAL A 48 -9.78 2.20 2.60
CA VAL A 48 -9.75 0.72 2.65
C VAL A 48 -8.48 0.21 2.00
N GLY A 49 -8.08 0.75 0.85
CA GLY A 49 -6.84 0.35 0.17
C GLY A 49 -5.62 0.55 1.06
N ARG A 50 -5.53 1.68 1.76
CA ARG A 50 -4.42 1.96 2.67
C ARG A 50 -4.43 1.03 3.89
N MET A 51 -5.60 0.71 4.42
CA MET A 51 -5.73 -0.26 5.52
C MET A 51 -5.29 -1.66 5.11
N ILE A 52 -5.62 -2.07 3.89
CA ILE A 52 -5.20 -3.37 3.36
C ILE A 52 -3.67 -3.43 3.26
N ILE A 53 -3.03 -2.37 2.75
CA ILE A 53 -1.56 -2.30 2.70
C ILE A 53 -0.96 -2.54 4.09
N LEU A 54 -1.47 -1.83 5.09
CA LEU A 54 -0.95 -1.94 6.45
C LEU A 54 -1.10 -3.37 6.98
N LYS A 55 -2.27 -3.98 6.79
CA LYS A 55 -2.51 -5.35 7.20
C LYS A 55 -1.57 -6.32 6.50
N GLN A 56 -1.37 -6.16 5.20
CA GLN A 56 -0.46 -7.02 4.44
C GLN A 56 0.98 -6.91 4.96
N CYS A 57 1.41 -5.70 5.30
CA CYS A 57 2.73 -5.49 5.91
C CYS A 57 2.84 -6.19 7.26
N LEU A 58 1.87 -5.97 8.14
CA LEU A 58 1.90 -6.53 9.50
C LEU A 58 1.83 -8.06 9.49
N ASP A 59 1.02 -8.62 8.60
CA ASP A 59 0.87 -10.09 8.51
C ASP A 59 2.13 -10.77 7.97
N ASN A 60 3.02 -10.04 7.31
CA ASN A 60 4.16 -10.62 6.62
C ASN A 60 5.51 -10.09 7.12
N ASN A 61 5.52 -9.43 8.27
CA ASN A 61 6.73 -8.87 8.89
C ASN A 61 7.47 -7.90 7.97
N ILE A 62 6.71 -7.13 7.20
CA ILE A 62 7.23 -6.08 6.33
C ILE A 62 7.08 -4.74 7.07
N ILE A 63 8.09 -3.88 6.95
CA ILE A 63 8.03 -2.54 7.53
C ILE A 63 6.78 -1.83 7.02
N PRO A 64 5.97 -1.24 7.92
CA PRO A 64 4.72 -0.59 7.50
C PRO A 64 4.90 0.47 6.43
N ILE A 65 3.94 0.51 5.52
CA ILE A 65 3.84 1.50 4.47
C ILE A 65 2.63 2.36 4.79
N ILE A 66 2.88 3.61 5.20
CA ILE A 66 1.82 4.56 5.54
C ILE A 66 1.89 5.71 4.55
N ILE A 67 0.84 5.87 3.77
CA ILE A 67 0.78 6.90 2.73
C ILE A 67 0.39 8.22 3.41
N ARG A 68 1.33 9.17 3.41
CA ARG A 68 1.13 10.48 4.05
C ARG A 68 0.60 11.50 3.06
N ASP A 69 -0.13 12.47 3.56
CA ASP A 69 -0.68 13.55 2.74
C ASP A 69 0.41 14.41 2.07
N ASP A 70 1.58 14.51 2.69
CA ASP A 70 2.67 15.35 2.21
C ASP A 70 3.20 14.95 0.83
N ASN A 71 3.10 13.66 0.48
CA ASN A 71 3.67 13.12 -0.76
C ASN A 71 2.61 12.59 -1.73
N LYS A 72 1.38 13.08 -1.64
CA LYS A 72 0.30 12.55 -2.47
C LYS A 72 0.51 12.72 -3.96
N ALA A 73 1.17 13.80 -4.40
CA ALA A 73 1.44 13.98 -5.83
C ALA A 73 2.32 12.86 -6.40
N GLU A 74 3.38 12.49 -5.67
CA GLU A 74 4.24 11.37 -6.05
C GLU A 74 3.48 10.06 -6.04
N TYR A 75 2.66 9.84 -5.00
CA TYR A 75 1.82 8.65 -4.88
C TYR A 75 0.90 8.49 -6.09
N TYR A 76 0.17 9.54 -6.45
CA TYR A 76 -0.78 9.46 -7.58
C TYR A 76 -0.06 9.26 -8.91
N ARG A 77 1.09 9.88 -9.13
CA ARG A 77 1.89 9.64 -10.35
C ARG A 77 2.35 8.19 -10.43
N SER A 78 2.85 7.65 -9.32
CA SER A 78 3.31 6.26 -9.25
C SER A 78 2.18 5.28 -9.45
N LEU A 79 1.03 5.56 -8.85
CA LEU A 79 -0.17 4.74 -8.99
C LEU A 79 -0.66 4.72 -10.44
N ASN A 80 -0.66 5.88 -11.10
CA ASN A 80 -1.08 6.01 -12.49
C ASN A 80 -0.19 5.16 -13.42
N LYS A 81 1.12 5.20 -13.22
CA LYS A 81 2.06 4.38 -14.01
C LYS A 81 1.80 2.89 -13.81
N ALA A 82 1.55 2.48 -12.58
CA ALA A 82 1.26 1.08 -12.29
C ALA A 82 -0.02 0.62 -12.98
N GLN A 83 -1.06 1.44 -12.93
CA GLN A 83 -2.37 1.07 -13.47
C GLN A 83 -2.44 1.12 -14.99
N HIS A 84 -1.80 2.09 -15.62
CA HIS A 84 -1.97 2.36 -17.05
C HIS A 84 -0.78 1.98 -17.92
N ALA A 85 0.42 1.88 -17.34
CA ALA A 85 1.63 1.47 -18.06
C ALA A 85 2.18 0.14 -17.59
N ASN A 86 1.51 -0.52 -16.64
CA ASN A 86 1.96 -1.77 -16.03
C ASN A 86 3.38 -1.67 -15.47
N ASP A 87 3.77 -0.48 -15.01
CA ASP A 87 5.08 -0.20 -14.45
C ASP A 87 4.93 0.08 -12.96
N TYR A 88 5.32 -0.88 -12.13
CA TYR A 88 5.20 -0.82 -10.68
C TYR A 88 6.44 -0.28 -9.98
N SER A 89 7.52 -0.05 -10.73
CA SER A 89 8.79 0.35 -10.13
C SER A 89 8.72 1.66 -9.35
N SER A 90 8.00 2.65 -9.87
CA SER A 90 7.84 3.94 -9.19
C SER A 90 7.02 3.81 -7.91
N LEU A 91 5.98 2.97 -7.93
CA LEU A 91 5.15 2.75 -6.76
C LEU A 91 5.93 2.01 -5.66
N VAL A 92 6.73 1.02 -6.03
CA VAL A 92 7.61 0.32 -5.09
C VAL A 92 8.60 1.28 -4.46
N LYS A 93 9.23 2.14 -5.25
CA LYS A 93 10.16 3.16 -4.74
C LYS A 93 9.46 4.13 -3.78
N TYR A 94 8.26 4.56 -4.13
CA TYR A 94 7.48 5.43 -3.26
C TYR A 94 7.17 4.72 -1.93
N PHE A 95 6.76 3.45 -1.97
CA PHE A 95 6.49 2.67 -0.75
C PHE A 95 7.74 2.53 0.11
N GLN A 96 8.90 2.30 -0.50
CA GLN A 96 10.17 2.20 0.23
C GLN A 96 10.54 3.52 0.91
N LYS A 97 10.24 4.65 0.29
CA LYS A 97 10.44 5.97 0.91
C LYS A 97 9.56 6.14 2.14
N GLU A 98 8.31 5.69 2.07
CA GLU A 98 7.41 5.77 3.21
C GLU A 98 7.83 4.80 4.32
N GLN A 99 8.38 3.65 3.98
CA GLN A 99 8.95 2.73 4.97
C GLN A 99 10.13 3.37 5.69
N LYS A 100 11.01 4.04 4.98
CA LYS A 100 12.14 4.75 5.56
C LYS A 100 11.67 5.85 6.50
N TYR A 101 10.67 6.62 6.08
CA TYR A 101 10.08 7.65 6.93
C TYR A 101 9.52 7.04 8.22
N TYR A 102 8.82 5.93 8.12
CA TYR A 102 8.26 5.25 9.27
C TYR A 102 9.35 4.83 10.27
N VAL A 103 10.41 4.20 9.77
CA VAL A 103 11.54 3.78 10.62
C VAL A 103 12.19 4.97 11.31
N ASP A 104 12.53 6.01 10.54
CA ASP A 104 13.22 7.19 11.07
C ASP A 104 12.39 7.88 12.15
N ASN A 105 11.09 7.99 11.96
CA ASN A 105 10.20 8.67 12.91
C ASN A 105 9.88 7.81 14.14
N THR A 106 9.82 6.50 13.95
CA THR A 106 9.63 5.57 15.07
C THR A 106 10.85 5.61 15.99
N GLU A 107 12.06 5.64 15.43
CA GLU A 107 13.28 5.77 16.22
C GLU A 107 13.31 7.07 17.02
N LYS A 108 12.90 8.18 16.40
CA LYS A 108 12.81 9.47 17.10
C LYS A 108 11.82 9.44 18.27
N MET A 109 10.68 8.79 18.06
CA MET A 109 9.67 8.64 19.11
C MET A 109 10.18 7.82 20.27
N LEU A 110 10.87 6.72 19.99
CA LEU A 110 11.46 5.87 21.03
C LEU A 110 12.52 6.62 21.83
N PHE A 111 13.38 7.37 21.14
CA PHE A 111 14.40 8.17 21.80
C PHE A 111 13.76 9.21 22.73
N ALA A 112 12.73 9.91 22.26
CA ALA A 112 12.03 10.90 23.08
C ALA A 112 11.36 10.26 24.28
N TYR A 113 10.77 9.08 24.12
CA TYR A 113 10.16 8.33 25.21
C TYR A 113 11.20 7.94 26.28
N GLU A 114 12.34 7.43 25.83
CA GLU A 114 13.45 7.06 26.75
C GLU A 114 13.96 8.25 27.53
N GLU A 115 14.07 9.43 26.90
CA GLU A 115 14.49 10.65 27.58
C GLU A 115 13.49 11.09 28.65
N LEU A 116 12.19 10.86 28.41
CA LEU A 116 11.17 11.19 29.42
C LEU A 116 11.22 10.27 30.64
N GLU A 117 11.75 9.06 30.53
CA GLU A 117 11.87 8.11 31.63
C GLU A 117 13.11 8.30 32.48
N LYS A 118 14.03 9.12 32.03
CA LYS A 118 15.20 9.48 32.83
C LYS A 118 14.83 10.52 33.92
#